data_8723eeb79473bb98fdf6afb60ab5854f
#
_entry.id   8723eeb79473bb98fdf6afb60ab5854f
#
_cell.length_a   1.000
_cell.length_b   1.000
_cell.length_c   1.000
_cell.angle_alpha   90.00
_cell.angle_beta   90.00
_cell.angle_gamma   90.00
#
_symmetry.space_group_name_H-M   'P 1'
#
loop_
_entity.id
_entity.type
_entity.pdbx_description
1 polymer ?
#
loop_
_entity_poly.entity_id
_entity_poly.type
_entity_poly.pdbx_seq_one_letter_code
_entity_poly.pdbx_strand_id
1 'polypeptide(L)'
;MTSLKRLTIAAASTALAATAAQAAQAPGLWTVYDRALKGAKYIDLTHTIKPDIPVWSGFGPATFAPAVSKIDGHTFTYAKDGFEATRYTLQTDQFGTQLDPPAHWAPEYAAIDELPPTFAVRPLVVISIVKQVKKNFNYQMTVADIHKWEKKYGRIPRGSVVMVRSDWSKRWPDPALSTLTKFPGVRLDTLKFLHHKRHILFHGHEPLDTDTTPTLEGESWLMHHGYTQAEGVANLDKVPETGCLVEIGYPKFGGGLGGYARYIAICPPDAKNGVKISSKDAPLAKKSPDLHFDTKKGMRVR
;
A
#
# COMPACT_ATOMS: atom_id res chain seq x y z
N MET A 1 -78.62 26.48 -59.81
CA MET A 1 -78.48 25.28 -58.91
C MET A 1 -77.05 24.76 -59.08
N THR A 2 -76.18 25.23 -58.15
CA THR A 2 -74.73 24.97 -58.21
C THR A 2 -74.33 24.16 -56.98
N SER A 3 -73.88 22.95 -57.25
CA SER A 3 -73.42 21.96 -56.17
C SER A 3 -72.00 22.32 -55.77
N LEU A 4 -71.81 22.64 -54.47
CA LEU A 4 -70.50 22.76 -53.83
C LEU A 4 -69.97 21.38 -53.44
N LYS A 5 -68.86 20.95 -54.07
CA LYS A 5 -68.09 19.81 -53.62
C LYS A 5 -67.17 20.22 -52.48
N ARG A 6 -67.36 19.63 -51.31
CA ARG A 6 -66.42 19.78 -50.18
C ARG A 6 -65.21 18.89 -50.40
N LEU A 7 -64.07 19.52 -50.43
CA LEU A 7 -62.76 18.82 -50.42
C LEU A 7 -62.35 18.55 -48.95
N THR A 8 -62.27 17.31 -48.59
CA THR A 8 -61.76 16.87 -47.27
C THR A 8 -60.23 16.67 -47.37
N ILE A 9 -59.49 17.53 -46.73
CA ILE A 9 -58.03 17.37 -46.62
C ILE A 9 -57.77 16.51 -45.40
N ALA A 10 -57.27 15.29 -45.60
CA ALA A 10 -56.75 14.41 -44.54
C ALA A 10 -55.33 14.81 -44.19
N ALA A 11 -55.15 15.40 -43.02
CA ALA A 11 -53.83 15.69 -42.45
C ALA A 11 -53.24 14.41 -41.87
N ALA A 12 -52.24 13.84 -42.53
CA ALA A 12 -51.46 12.73 -41.98
C ALA A 12 -50.43 13.28 -40.96
N SER A 13 -50.69 13.09 -39.69
CA SER A 13 -49.74 13.41 -38.60
C SER A 13 -48.70 12.27 -38.50
N THR A 14 -47.52 12.46 -39.07
CA THR A 14 -46.37 11.60 -38.84
C THR A 14 -45.80 11.95 -37.45
N ALA A 15 -46.10 11.09 -36.46
CA ALA A 15 -45.45 11.13 -35.16
C ALA A 15 -44.02 10.61 -35.32
N LEU A 16 -43.01 11.49 -35.34
CA LEU A 16 -41.61 11.11 -35.13
C LEU A 16 -41.45 10.66 -33.69
N ALA A 17 -41.35 9.34 -33.47
CA ALA A 17 -40.90 8.79 -32.23
C ALA A 17 -39.39 9.04 -32.10
N ALA A 18 -39.01 10.10 -31.39
CA ALA A 18 -37.64 10.32 -30.97
C ALA A 18 -37.27 9.23 -29.92
N THR A 19 -36.62 8.18 -30.39
CA THR A 19 -35.92 7.24 -29.46
C THR A 19 -34.75 8.01 -28.84
N ALA A 20 -34.96 8.55 -27.66
CA ALA A 20 -33.88 9.02 -26.80
C ALA A 20 -32.96 7.81 -26.52
N ALA A 21 -31.82 7.74 -27.23
CA ALA A 21 -30.76 6.83 -26.86
C ALA A 21 -30.35 7.20 -25.41
N GLN A 22 -30.82 6.42 -24.44
CA GLN A 22 -30.37 6.54 -23.05
C GLN A 22 -28.89 6.22 -23.07
N ALA A 23 -28.05 7.25 -22.92
CA ALA A 23 -26.61 7.08 -22.75
C ALA A 23 -26.43 6.06 -21.62
N ALA A 24 -25.80 4.93 -21.93
CA ALA A 24 -25.54 3.90 -20.93
C ALA A 24 -24.77 4.56 -19.79
N GLN A 25 -25.43 4.68 -18.64
CA GLN A 25 -24.80 5.25 -17.45
C GLN A 25 -23.56 4.43 -17.15
N ALA A 26 -22.42 5.10 -16.95
CA ALA A 26 -21.17 4.43 -16.59
C ALA A 26 -21.44 3.50 -15.39
N PRO A 27 -20.95 2.25 -15.42
CA PRO A 27 -21.20 1.31 -14.34
C PRO A 27 -20.75 1.91 -13.01
N GLY A 28 -21.64 1.90 -11.99
CA GLY A 28 -21.32 2.34 -10.64
C GLY A 28 -20.17 1.52 -10.05
N LEU A 29 -19.49 2.03 -9.02
CA LEU A 29 -18.34 1.37 -8.41
C LEU A 29 -18.68 -0.04 -7.89
N TRP A 30 -19.91 -0.32 -7.47
CA TRP A 30 -20.33 -1.66 -7.09
C TRP A 30 -20.27 -2.65 -8.25
N THR A 31 -20.60 -2.23 -9.46
CA THR A 31 -20.44 -3.07 -10.66
C THR A 31 -18.95 -3.36 -10.94
N VAL A 32 -18.07 -2.37 -10.75
CA VAL A 32 -16.62 -2.57 -10.86
C VAL A 32 -16.13 -3.53 -9.77
N TYR A 33 -16.62 -3.39 -8.54
CA TYR A 33 -16.32 -4.31 -7.45
C TYR A 33 -16.71 -5.76 -7.81
N ASP A 34 -17.95 -5.99 -8.22
CA ASP A 34 -18.45 -7.34 -8.53
C ASP A 34 -17.68 -7.98 -9.71
N ARG A 35 -17.33 -7.18 -10.73
CA ARG A 35 -16.68 -7.71 -11.94
C ARG A 35 -15.16 -7.88 -11.78
N ALA A 36 -14.50 -7.04 -11.02
CA ALA A 36 -13.05 -6.97 -10.95
C ALA A 36 -12.48 -7.32 -9.57
N LEU A 37 -13.04 -6.78 -8.48
CA LEU A 37 -12.43 -6.89 -7.15
C LEU A 37 -12.89 -8.12 -6.37
N LYS A 38 -14.17 -8.53 -6.49
CA LYS A 38 -14.75 -9.66 -5.75
C LYS A 38 -14.05 -10.98 -6.06
N GLY A 39 -13.62 -11.19 -7.30
CA GLY A 39 -12.86 -12.38 -7.73
C GLY A 39 -11.35 -12.24 -7.65
N ALA A 40 -10.84 -11.06 -7.33
CA ALA A 40 -9.42 -10.77 -7.25
C ALA A 40 -8.72 -11.55 -6.13
N LYS A 41 -7.39 -11.58 -6.18
CA LYS A 41 -6.54 -12.13 -5.13
C LYS A 41 -5.87 -11.01 -4.34
N TYR A 42 -5.99 -11.10 -3.03
CA TYR A 42 -5.47 -10.12 -2.08
C TYR A 42 -4.20 -10.67 -1.43
N ILE A 43 -3.11 -9.88 -1.47
CA ILE A 43 -1.81 -10.23 -0.91
C ILE A 43 -1.38 -9.12 0.05
N ASP A 44 -1.17 -9.47 1.32
CA ASP A 44 -0.68 -8.54 2.33
C ASP A 44 0.82 -8.30 2.13
N LEU A 45 1.21 -7.04 1.95
CA LEU A 45 2.59 -6.60 1.72
C LEU A 45 3.23 -5.99 2.96
N THR A 46 2.72 -6.32 4.15
CA THR A 46 3.06 -5.67 5.40
C THR A 46 3.68 -6.66 6.38
N HIS A 47 4.77 -6.28 7.01
CA HIS A 47 5.30 -7.03 8.16
C HIS A 47 4.44 -6.80 9.40
N THR A 48 4.23 -7.86 10.18
CA THR A 48 3.57 -7.74 11.47
C THR A 48 4.44 -6.94 12.44
N ILE A 49 3.90 -5.89 13.04
CA ILE A 49 4.58 -5.10 14.07
C ILE A 49 4.65 -5.93 15.36
N LYS A 50 5.87 -6.08 15.88
CA LYS A 50 6.18 -6.78 17.13
C LYS A 50 7.31 -6.02 17.85
N PRO A 51 7.52 -6.26 19.16
CA PRO A 51 8.62 -5.62 19.89
C PRO A 51 10.02 -5.90 19.34
N ASP A 52 10.22 -7.05 18.70
CA ASP A 52 11.52 -7.59 18.25
C ASP A 52 11.79 -7.36 16.76
N ILE A 53 11.02 -6.53 16.05
CA ILE A 53 11.28 -6.26 14.63
C ILE A 53 12.46 -5.32 14.44
N PRO A 54 13.16 -5.41 13.30
CA PRO A 54 14.20 -4.45 12.95
C PRO A 54 13.66 -3.02 12.90
N VAL A 55 14.37 -2.12 13.54
CA VAL A 55 14.15 -0.66 13.50
C VAL A 55 15.52 -0.01 13.55
N TRP A 56 15.66 1.15 12.94
CA TRP A 56 16.92 1.88 13.03
C TRP A 56 17.34 2.06 14.49
N SER A 57 18.61 1.75 14.80
CA SER A 57 19.11 1.69 16.19
C SER A 57 19.01 3.01 16.95
N GLY A 58 18.92 4.14 16.24
CA GLY A 58 18.71 5.47 16.83
C GLY A 58 17.34 5.66 17.48
N PHE A 59 16.32 4.87 17.11
CA PHE A 59 14.97 4.99 17.67
C PHE A 59 14.69 4.00 18.81
N GLY A 60 15.24 2.80 18.74
CA GLY A 60 15.01 1.73 19.71
C GLY A 60 13.70 0.95 19.50
N PRO A 61 13.51 -0.15 20.27
CA PRO A 61 12.42 -1.09 20.08
C PRO A 61 11.08 -0.57 20.60
N ALA A 62 9.99 -1.12 20.08
CA ALA A 62 8.65 -0.94 20.62
C ALA A 62 8.47 -1.75 21.93
N THR A 63 7.55 -1.30 22.78
CA THR A 63 7.07 -2.09 23.92
C THR A 63 5.55 -2.23 23.88
N PHE A 64 5.08 -3.44 24.12
CA PHE A 64 3.66 -3.76 24.23
C PHE A 64 3.39 -4.19 25.68
N ALA A 65 2.28 -3.78 26.23
CA ALA A 65 1.85 -4.14 27.56
C ALA A 65 0.32 -4.25 27.64
N PRO A 66 -0.25 -4.99 28.59
CA PRO A 66 -1.66 -4.86 28.90
C PRO A 66 -2.00 -3.42 29.27
N ALA A 67 -3.15 -2.93 28.82
CA ALA A 67 -3.63 -1.61 29.20
C ALA A 67 -4.08 -1.60 30.68
N VAL A 68 -3.89 -0.46 31.33
CA VAL A 68 -4.23 -0.22 32.75
C VAL A 68 -5.28 0.87 32.83
N SER A 69 -6.28 0.65 33.67
CA SER A 69 -7.33 1.63 34.00
C SER A 69 -6.71 2.88 34.61
N LYS A 70 -7.11 4.05 34.11
CA LYS A 70 -6.74 5.34 34.73
C LYS A 70 -7.61 5.71 35.90
N ILE A 71 -8.67 4.94 36.20
CA ILE A 71 -9.62 5.21 37.28
C ILE A 71 -9.09 4.65 38.61
N ASP A 72 -8.63 3.39 38.58
CA ASP A 72 -8.26 2.65 39.79
C ASP A 72 -6.95 1.85 39.67
N GLY A 73 -6.26 1.96 38.53
CA GLY A 73 -4.93 1.36 38.34
C GLY A 73 -4.93 -0.14 38.03
N HIS A 74 -6.10 -0.80 37.90
CA HIS A 74 -6.09 -2.24 37.58
C HIS A 74 -5.77 -2.52 36.11
N THR A 75 -5.20 -3.70 35.85
CA THR A 75 -5.02 -4.21 34.49
C THR A 75 -6.33 -4.77 33.97
N PHE A 76 -6.74 -4.37 32.75
CA PHE A 76 -7.94 -4.91 32.11
C PHE A 76 -7.77 -6.39 31.77
N THR A 77 -8.75 -7.21 32.19
CA THR A 77 -8.78 -8.66 31.92
C THR A 77 -10.17 -9.11 31.45
N TYR A 78 -10.22 -10.16 30.62
CA TYR A 78 -11.50 -10.72 30.18
C TYR A 78 -12.38 -11.17 31.36
N ALA A 79 -11.78 -11.70 32.42
CA ALA A 79 -12.51 -12.20 33.58
C ALA A 79 -13.15 -11.08 34.40
N LYS A 80 -12.47 -9.96 34.59
CA LYS A 80 -12.95 -8.84 35.39
C LYS A 80 -13.81 -7.85 34.61
N ASP A 81 -13.35 -7.54 33.41
CA ASP A 81 -13.86 -6.39 32.64
C ASP A 81 -14.66 -6.82 31.40
N GLY A 82 -14.63 -8.10 31.02
CA GLY A 82 -15.24 -8.62 29.80
C GLY A 82 -14.48 -8.29 28.50
N PHE A 83 -13.38 -7.55 28.59
CA PHE A 83 -12.49 -7.21 27.48
C PHE A 83 -11.04 -7.02 27.96
N GLU A 84 -10.12 -7.05 27.01
CA GLU A 84 -8.74 -6.64 27.21
C GLU A 84 -8.32 -5.61 26.16
N ALA A 85 -7.35 -4.77 26.53
CA ALA A 85 -6.71 -3.82 25.61
C ALA A 85 -5.19 -3.89 25.72
N THR A 86 -4.50 -3.48 24.64
CA THR A 86 -3.05 -3.41 24.60
C THR A 86 -2.60 -1.95 24.58
N ARG A 87 -1.64 -1.62 25.42
CA ARG A 87 -0.89 -0.38 25.33
C ARG A 87 0.32 -0.60 24.46
N TYR A 88 0.44 0.18 23.39
CA TYR A 88 1.62 0.24 22.52
C TYR A 88 2.44 1.48 22.88
N THR A 89 3.75 1.32 23.06
CA THR A 89 4.72 2.41 23.14
C THR A 89 5.68 2.23 21.99
N LEU A 90 5.56 3.09 20.99
CA LEU A 90 6.38 3.11 19.79
C LEU A 90 7.31 4.32 19.89
N GLN A 91 8.61 4.10 19.72
CA GLN A 91 9.63 5.15 19.92
C GLN A 91 9.69 6.13 18.73
N THR A 92 9.07 5.77 17.63
CA THR A 92 9.07 6.53 16.39
C THR A 92 7.82 6.18 15.56
N ASP A 93 7.46 7.02 14.61
CA ASP A 93 6.50 6.74 13.54
C ASP A 93 7.15 6.04 12.32
N GLN A 94 8.47 5.81 12.38
CA GLN A 94 9.30 5.08 11.43
C GLN A 94 9.52 3.64 11.93
N PHE A 95 8.51 2.76 11.80
CA PHE A 95 8.56 1.45 12.44
C PHE A 95 7.91 0.34 11.61
N GLY A 96 8.71 -0.60 11.14
CA GLY A 96 8.24 -1.72 10.32
C GLY A 96 7.92 -1.33 8.88
N THR A 97 6.81 -1.83 8.33
CA THR A 97 6.33 -1.38 7.02
C THR A 97 5.66 -0.01 7.19
N GLN A 98 6.14 0.98 6.45
CA GLN A 98 5.77 2.38 6.66
C GLN A 98 5.58 3.15 5.35
N LEU A 99 4.98 4.33 5.47
CA LEU A 99 4.92 5.36 4.44
C LEU A 99 5.50 6.65 5.00
N ASP A 100 6.50 7.21 4.31
CA ASP A 100 7.15 8.44 4.69
C ASP A 100 6.58 9.60 3.88
N PRO A 101 5.95 10.58 4.54
CA PRO A 101 5.56 11.82 3.91
C PRO A 101 6.79 12.71 3.70
N PRO A 102 6.76 13.65 2.75
CA PRO A 102 7.93 14.49 2.48
C PRO A 102 8.36 15.36 3.66
N ALA A 103 7.45 15.69 4.59
CA ALA A 103 7.80 16.41 5.82
C ALA A 103 8.78 15.65 6.73
N HIS A 104 9.01 14.35 6.49
CA HIS A 104 10.01 13.59 7.22
C HIS A 104 11.42 14.24 7.16
N TRP A 105 11.79 14.81 6.00
CA TRP A 105 13.07 15.49 5.81
C TRP A 105 12.91 16.98 5.44
N ALA A 106 11.76 17.38 4.93
CA ALA A 106 11.51 18.70 4.38
C ALA A 106 10.24 19.31 4.99
N PRO A 107 10.36 20.07 6.08
CA PRO A 107 9.22 20.54 6.89
C PRO A 107 8.27 21.50 6.14
N GLU A 108 8.67 22.00 4.99
CA GLU A 108 7.84 22.82 4.12
C GLU A 108 6.83 22.03 3.28
N TYR A 109 6.89 20.70 3.30
CA TYR A 109 5.98 19.83 2.58
C TYR A 109 4.98 19.13 3.51
N ALA A 110 4.11 18.30 2.92
CA ALA A 110 3.01 17.64 3.61
C ALA A 110 3.48 16.63 4.66
N ALA A 111 2.86 16.66 5.84
CA ALA A 111 2.90 15.62 6.86
C ALA A 111 1.95 14.45 6.48
N ILE A 112 1.95 13.36 7.27
CA ILE A 112 1.19 12.14 6.94
C ILE A 112 -0.33 12.38 6.91
N ASP A 113 -0.86 13.24 7.76
CA ASP A 113 -2.28 13.58 7.84
C ASP A 113 -2.75 14.54 6.75
N GLU A 114 -1.83 15.16 6.04
CA GLU A 114 -2.08 16.08 4.93
C GLU A 114 -2.02 15.38 3.56
N LEU A 115 -1.57 14.12 3.51
CA LEU A 115 -1.57 13.35 2.26
C LEU A 115 -3.02 13.17 1.73
N PRO A 116 -3.25 13.39 0.42
CA PRO A 116 -4.61 13.38 -0.11
C PRO A 116 -5.21 11.96 -0.12
N PRO A 117 -6.54 11.82 0.11
CA PRO A 117 -7.22 10.52 0.11
C PRO A 117 -7.17 9.80 -1.24
N THR A 118 -6.81 10.50 -2.31
CA THR A 118 -6.58 9.90 -3.62
C THR A 118 -5.36 8.98 -3.69
N PHE A 119 -4.55 8.90 -2.62
CA PHE A 119 -3.46 7.91 -2.51
C PHE A 119 -3.99 6.49 -2.31
N ALA A 120 -5.21 6.33 -1.79
CA ALA A 120 -5.74 5.07 -1.26
C ALA A 120 -5.63 3.85 -2.20
N VAL A 121 -5.84 4.01 -3.52
CA VAL A 121 -5.77 2.89 -4.47
C VAL A 121 -5.07 3.32 -5.76
N ARG A 122 -4.02 2.58 -6.15
CA ARG A 122 -3.17 2.90 -7.31
C ARG A 122 -2.79 1.65 -8.10
N PRO A 123 -2.45 1.79 -9.41
CA PRO A 123 -1.79 0.71 -10.14
C PRO A 123 -0.47 0.32 -9.45
N LEU A 124 -0.23 -0.99 -9.29
CA LEU A 124 0.98 -1.53 -8.71
C LEU A 124 1.91 -2.08 -9.79
N VAL A 125 3.15 -1.65 -9.76
CA VAL A 125 4.27 -2.19 -10.55
C VAL A 125 5.29 -2.79 -9.61
N VAL A 126 5.74 -4.03 -9.86
CA VAL A 126 6.82 -4.66 -9.12
C VAL A 126 8.01 -4.87 -10.04
N ILE A 127 9.16 -4.26 -9.72
CA ILE A 127 10.40 -4.44 -10.45
C ILE A 127 11.34 -5.32 -9.65
N SER A 128 11.67 -6.50 -10.17
CA SER A 128 12.56 -7.45 -9.48
C SER A 128 14.02 -7.24 -9.85
N ILE A 129 14.83 -6.95 -8.84
CA ILE A 129 16.30 -6.88 -8.92
C ILE A 129 16.99 -8.08 -8.24
N VAL A 130 16.24 -9.12 -7.90
CA VAL A 130 16.74 -10.30 -7.16
C VAL A 130 17.95 -10.95 -7.82
N LYS A 131 17.98 -11.03 -9.17
CA LYS A 131 19.11 -11.62 -9.90
C LYS A 131 20.40 -10.81 -9.74
N GLN A 132 20.29 -9.51 -9.69
CA GLN A 132 21.40 -8.57 -9.48
C GLN A 132 21.88 -8.63 -8.03
N VAL A 133 20.95 -8.62 -7.07
CA VAL A 133 21.23 -8.70 -5.63
C VAL A 133 21.96 -10.01 -5.27
N LYS A 134 21.62 -11.13 -5.89
CA LYS A 134 22.35 -12.39 -5.71
C LYS A 134 23.83 -12.31 -6.11
N LYS A 135 24.19 -11.43 -7.05
CA LYS A 135 25.57 -11.21 -7.50
C LYS A 135 26.27 -10.11 -6.70
N ASN A 136 25.54 -9.09 -6.29
CA ASN A 136 26.02 -7.96 -5.50
C ASN A 136 24.92 -7.57 -4.51
N PHE A 137 25.06 -7.94 -3.25
CA PHE A 137 24.06 -7.66 -2.21
C PHE A 137 23.76 -6.16 -2.08
N ASN A 138 24.72 -5.27 -2.35
CA ASN A 138 24.55 -3.82 -2.34
C ASN A 138 24.10 -3.26 -3.71
N TYR A 139 23.39 -4.04 -4.52
CA TYR A 139 22.94 -3.58 -5.83
C TYR A 139 21.88 -2.48 -5.69
N GLN A 140 22.11 -1.39 -6.38
CA GLN A 140 21.18 -0.25 -6.44
C GLN A 140 20.48 -0.28 -7.81
N MET A 141 19.15 -0.34 -7.85
CA MET A 141 18.34 -0.37 -9.07
C MET A 141 18.69 0.78 -10.00
N THR A 142 18.77 0.50 -11.30
CA THR A 142 19.16 1.43 -12.35
C THR A 142 18.04 1.71 -13.34
N VAL A 143 18.17 2.78 -14.14
CA VAL A 143 17.25 3.07 -15.26
C VAL A 143 17.21 1.92 -16.28
N ALA A 144 18.31 1.19 -16.44
CA ALA A 144 18.35 0.01 -17.32
C ALA A 144 17.43 -1.12 -16.84
N ASP A 145 17.26 -1.31 -15.53
CA ASP A 145 16.30 -2.28 -14.99
C ASP A 145 14.87 -1.88 -15.29
N ILE A 146 14.56 -0.58 -15.24
CA ILE A 146 13.24 -0.05 -15.65
C ILE A 146 12.99 -0.33 -17.13
N HIS A 147 13.93 0.01 -18.01
CA HIS A 147 13.79 -0.26 -19.44
C HIS A 147 13.63 -1.74 -19.76
N LYS A 148 14.33 -2.61 -19.04
CA LYS A 148 14.19 -4.06 -19.16
C LYS A 148 12.79 -4.52 -18.76
N TRP A 149 12.24 -3.99 -17.65
CA TRP A 149 10.88 -4.25 -17.23
C TRP A 149 9.88 -3.76 -18.29
N GLU A 150 10.03 -2.52 -18.76
CA GLU A 150 9.15 -1.92 -19.76
C GLU A 150 9.17 -2.63 -21.11
N LYS A 151 10.30 -3.16 -21.52
CA LYS A 151 10.41 -3.98 -22.75
C LYS A 151 9.50 -5.21 -22.68
N LYS A 152 9.28 -5.74 -21.47
CA LYS A 152 8.48 -6.95 -21.26
C LYS A 152 6.99 -6.64 -21.04
N TYR A 153 6.69 -5.58 -20.32
CA TYR A 153 5.34 -5.34 -19.79
C TYR A 153 4.69 -4.03 -20.29
N GLY A 154 5.42 -3.26 -21.08
CA GLY A 154 4.96 -1.95 -21.52
C GLY A 154 5.37 -0.83 -20.56
N ARG A 155 5.06 0.41 -20.94
CA ARG A 155 5.41 1.61 -20.17
C ARG A 155 4.77 1.60 -18.80
N ILE A 156 5.53 1.97 -17.76
CA ILE A 156 5.01 2.16 -16.39
C ILE A 156 3.85 3.17 -16.42
N PRO A 157 2.67 2.82 -15.87
CA PRO A 157 1.52 3.71 -15.85
C PRO A 157 1.77 4.96 -15.00
N ARG A 158 1.31 6.10 -15.47
CA ARG A 158 1.34 7.36 -14.70
C ARG A 158 0.56 7.20 -13.39
N GLY A 159 1.07 7.75 -12.29
CA GLY A 159 0.43 7.69 -10.98
C GLY A 159 0.44 6.31 -10.32
N SER A 160 1.21 5.35 -10.85
CA SER A 160 1.41 4.04 -10.21
C SER A 160 2.32 4.13 -8.98
N VAL A 161 2.23 3.12 -8.13
CA VAL A 161 3.22 2.81 -7.11
C VAL A 161 4.19 1.77 -7.68
N VAL A 162 5.50 2.04 -7.58
CA VAL A 162 6.55 1.15 -8.06
C VAL A 162 7.27 0.53 -6.89
N MET A 163 7.06 -0.77 -6.65
CA MET A 163 7.72 -1.51 -5.58
C MET A 163 8.93 -2.28 -6.11
N VAL A 164 10.07 -2.15 -5.42
CA VAL A 164 11.34 -2.78 -5.79
C VAL A 164 11.55 -4.05 -4.99
N ARG A 165 11.46 -5.20 -5.67
CA ARG A 165 11.69 -6.51 -5.08
C ARG A 165 13.15 -6.89 -5.12
N SER A 166 13.73 -7.13 -3.95
CA SER A 166 15.11 -7.59 -3.74
C SER A 166 15.23 -8.95 -3.04
N ASP A 167 14.11 -9.47 -2.50
CA ASP A 167 14.03 -10.60 -1.56
C ASP A 167 14.71 -10.31 -0.20
N TRP A 168 14.99 -9.04 0.11
CA TRP A 168 15.56 -8.63 1.39
C TRP A 168 14.58 -8.91 2.55
N SER A 169 13.29 -8.70 2.35
CA SER A 169 12.25 -8.94 3.34
C SER A 169 12.17 -10.40 3.82
N LYS A 170 12.73 -11.35 3.08
CA LYS A 170 12.81 -12.77 3.50
C LYS A 170 13.72 -13.01 4.70
N ARG A 171 14.57 -12.07 5.04
CA ARG A 171 15.40 -12.11 6.24
C ARG A 171 14.67 -11.57 7.49
N TRP A 172 13.50 -10.96 7.31
CA TRP A 172 12.72 -10.44 8.41
C TRP A 172 12.26 -11.55 9.38
N PRO A 173 12.36 -11.42 10.73
CA PRO A 173 12.72 -10.22 11.49
C PRO A 173 14.17 -10.21 12.02
N ASP A 174 15.17 -10.63 11.24
CA ASP A 174 16.58 -10.66 11.67
C ASP A 174 17.01 -9.29 12.23
N PRO A 175 17.37 -9.16 13.52
CA PRO A 175 17.77 -7.89 14.12
C PRO A 175 18.97 -7.23 13.44
N ALA A 176 19.83 -7.99 12.78
CA ALA A 176 20.98 -7.47 12.04
C ALA A 176 20.56 -6.51 10.89
N LEU A 177 19.31 -6.59 10.43
CA LEU A 177 18.80 -5.72 9.37
C LEU A 177 18.77 -4.25 9.77
N SER A 178 18.67 -3.95 11.07
CA SER A 178 18.64 -2.57 11.60
C SER A 178 19.99 -1.84 11.58
N THR A 179 21.09 -2.56 11.37
CA THR A 179 22.46 -2.02 11.41
C THR A 179 23.22 -2.17 10.11
N LEU A 180 22.57 -2.67 9.05
CA LEU A 180 23.22 -2.85 7.76
C LEU A 180 23.52 -1.50 7.10
N THR A 181 24.77 -1.31 6.69
CA THR A 181 25.22 -0.18 5.88
C THR A 181 25.26 -0.50 4.38
N LYS A 182 24.99 -1.76 4.03
CA LYS A 182 24.92 -2.26 2.64
C LYS A 182 23.65 -3.08 2.48
N PHE A 183 22.81 -2.69 1.54
CA PHE A 183 21.55 -3.33 1.22
C PHE A 183 21.12 -3.00 -0.21
N PRO A 184 20.20 -3.76 -0.82
CA PRO A 184 19.65 -3.41 -2.12
C PRO A 184 18.84 -2.10 -2.05
N GLY A 185 19.04 -1.20 -3.00
CA GLY A 185 18.35 0.09 -2.98
C GLY A 185 18.02 0.62 -4.37
N VAL A 186 17.82 1.92 -4.46
CA VAL A 186 17.46 2.62 -5.70
C VAL A 186 18.38 3.83 -5.89
N ARG A 187 19.02 3.94 -7.05
CA ARG A 187 19.90 5.09 -7.37
C ARG A 187 19.10 6.39 -7.54
N LEU A 188 19.71 7.50 -7.20
CA LEU A 188 19.14 8.83 -7.37
C LEU A 188 18.69 9.11 -8.82
N ASP A 189 19.51 8.76 -9.82
CA ASP A 189 19.19 8.95 -11.23
C ASP A 189 17.95 8.12 -11.65
N THR A 190 17.77 6.96 -11.03
CA THR A 190 16.64 6.07 -11.25
C THR A 190 15.36 6.62 -10.62
N LEU A 191 15.44 7.17 -9.41
CA LEU A 191 14.33 7.88 -8.76
C LEU A 191 13.87 9.08 -9.60
N LYS A 192 14.82 9.92 -10.04
CA LYS A 192 14.53 11.04 -10.94
C LYS A 192 13.85 10.59 -12.23
N PHE A 193 14.29 9.49 -12.81
CA PHE A 193 13.66 8.92 -14.00
C PHE A 193 12.21 8.46 -13.73
N LEU A 194 11.96 7.75 -12.65
CA LEU A 194 10.63 7.29 -12.27
C LEU A 194 9.67 8.48 -12.06
N HIS A 195 10.09 9.48 -11.31
CA HIS A 195 9.24 10.63 -11.01
C HIS A 195 9.09 11.59 -12.20
N HIS A 196 10.18 11.98 -12.86
CA HIS A 196 10.14 12.99 -13.93
C HIS A 196 9.74 12.42 -15.31
N LYS A 197 10.04 11.15 -15.60
CA LYS A 197 9.77 10.55 -16.93
C LYS A 197 8.61 9.56 -16.92
N ARG A 198 8.26 8.99 -15.76
CA ARG A 198 7.13 8.06 -15.62
C ARG A 198 5.99 8.65 -14.82
N HIS A 199 6.26 9.71 -14.05
CA HIS A 199 5.27 10.39 -13.20
C HIS A 199 4.55 9.42 -12.28
N ILE A 200 5.32 8.55 -11.61
CA ILE A 200 4.79 7.65 -10.60
C ILE A 200 4.26 8.43 -9.40
N LEU A 201 3.39 7.81 -8.58
CA LEU A 201 2.97 8.40 -7.32
C LEU A 201 4.14 8.41 -6.33
N PHE A 202 4.64 7.21 -6.03
CA PHE A 202 5.83 7.01 -5.22
C PHE A 202 6.46 5.63 -5.53
N HIS A 203 7.70 5.43 -5.05
CA HIS A 203 8.33 4.13 -5.05
C HIS A 203 8.32 3.53 -3.64
N GLY A 204 8.51 2.21 -3.56
CA GLY A 204 8.72 1.51 -2.30
C GLY A 204 9.72 0.38 -2.45
N HIS A 205 10.26 -0.08 -1.33
CA HIS A 205 11.29 -1.10 -1.28
C HIS A 205 11.20 -1.95 -0.01
N GLU A 206 11.92 -3.07 0.02
CA GLU A 206 11.91 -4.00 1.15
C GLU A 206 12.85 -3.60 2.30
N PRO A 207 14.02 -2.96 2.06
CA PRO A 207 14.87 -2.40 3.11
C PRO A 207 14.23 -1.25 3.91
N LEU A 208 14.95 -0.77 4.93
CA LEU A 208 14.53 0.30 5.84
C LEU A 208 15.03 1.69 5.40
N ASP A 209 15.77 1.76 4.28
CA ASP A 209 16.24 2.98 3.64
C ASP A 209 16.29 2.80 2.12
N THR A 210 16.26 3.92 1.39
CA THR A 210 16.19 3.96 -0.08
C THR A 210 17.50 3.60 -0.76
N ASP A 211 18.63 4.06 -0.23
CA ASP A 211 19.96 3.90 -0.81
C ASP A 211 21.05 3.81 0.26
N THR A 212 22.28 3.48 -0.15
CA THR A 212 23.41 3.27 0.75
C THR A 212 24.47 4.36 0.64
N THR A 213 24.12 5.52 0.11
CA THR A 213 25.05 6.66 0.09
C THR A 213 25.17 7.27 1.50
N PRO A 214 26.29 7.88 1.85
CA PRO A 214 26.48 8.44 3.21
C PRO A 214 25.46 9.50 3.61
N THR A 215 24.82 10.13 2.63
CA THR A 215 23.84 11.22 2.82
C THR A 215 22.41 10.79 2.51
N LEU A 216 22.18 9.51 2.19
CA LEU A 216 20.88 9.00 1.68
C LEU A 216 20.36 9.92 0.56
N GLU A 217 21.18 10.11 -0.47
CA GLU A 217 20.94 11.13 -1.50
C GLU A 217 19.62 10.94 -2.25
N GLY A 218 19.19 9.69 -2.42
CA GLY A 218 17.93 9.34 -3.05
C GLY A 218 16.73 9.74 -2.21
N GLU A 219 16.75 9.36 -0.94
CA GLU A 219 15.69 9.68 0.02
C GLU A 219 15.63 11.19 0.27
N SER A 220 16.79 11.81 0.54
CA SER A 220 16.90 13.26 0.70
C SER A 220 16.30 13.99 -0.50
N TRP A 221 16.64 13.55 -1.72
CA TRP A 221 16.09 14.16 -2.93
C TRP A 221 14.56 14.02 -3.03
N LEU A 222 14.01 12.83 -2.75
CA LEU A 222 12.57 12.59 -2.78
C LEU A 222 11.84 13.57 -1.87
N MET A 223 12.21 13.62 -0.61
CA MET A 223 11.53 14.40 0.42
C MET A 223 11.60 15.90 0.13
N HIS A 224 12.79 16.43 -0.25
CA HIS A 224 12.97 17.85 -0.64
C HIS A 224 12.33 18.21 -1.99
N HIS A 225 11.69 17.26 -2.67
CA HIS A 225 10.90 17.52 -3.89
C HIS A 225 9.42 17.16 -3.71
N GLY A 226 8.96 16.96 -2.47
CA GLY A 226 7.57 16.72 -2.15
C GLY A 226 7.06 15.32 -2.54
N TYR A 227 7.96 14.33 -2.68
CA TYR A 227 7.59 12.94 -2.94
C TYR A 227 7.57 12.12 -1.66
N THR A 228 6.76 11.08 -1.65
CA THR A 228 6.68 10.07 -0.59
C THR A 228 7.44 8.80 -0.99
N GLN A 229 7.67 7.92 -0.01
CA GLN A 229 8.18 6.57 -0.26
C GLN A 229 7.55 5.55 0.69
N ALA A 230 7.66 4.26 0.34
CA ALA A 230 7.27 3.15 1.20
C ALA A 230 8.50 2.31 1.54
N GLU A 231 8.65 1.95 2.82
CA GLU A 231 9.77 1.17 3.32
C GLU A 231 9.32 -0.10 4.03
N GLY A 232 10.24 -1.05 4.19
CA GLY A 232 9.97 -2.29 4.89
C GLY A 232 8.83 -3.11 4.26
N VAL A 233 8.68 -3.07 2.93
CA VAL A 233 7.60 -3.76 2.23
C VAL A 233 7.84 -5.27 2.21
N ALA A 234 6.79 -6.06 2.46
CA ALA A 234 6.86 -7.51 2.53
C ALA A 234 6.26 -8.19 1.29
N ASN A 235 6.56 -9.49 1.13
CA ASN A 235 5.86 -10.41 0.23
C ASN A 235 5.84 -10.01 -1.27
N LEU A 236 6.74 -9.16 -1.73
CA LEU A 236 6.81 -8.77 -3.15
C LEU A 236 7.11 -9.97 -4.08
N ASP A 237 7.67 -11.05 -3.54
CA ASP A 237 7.87 -12.32 -4.26
C ASP A 237 6.57 -13.05 -4.60
N LYS A 238 5.46 -12.69 -3.96
CA LYS A 238 4.13 -13.27 -4.18
C LYS A 238 3.31 -12.49 -5.21
N VAL A 239 3.73 -11.27 -5.55
CA VAL A 239 2.99 -10.36 -6.43
C VAL A 239 3.48 -10.50 -7.88
N PRO A 240 2.57 -10.57 -8.88
CA PRO A 240 2.94 -10.41 -10.28
C PRO A 240 3.61 -9.06 -10.55
N GLU A 241 4.56 -9.01 -11.46
CA GLU A 241 5.30 -7.76 -11.77
C GLU A 241 4.40 -6.65 -12.36
N THR A 242 3.20 -7.01 -12.83
CA THR A 242 2.20 -6.09 -13.42
C THR A 242 0.77 -6.60 -13.24
N GLY A 243 -0.23 -5.74 -13.46
CA GLY A 243 -1.64 -6.11 -13.48
C GLY A 243 -2.36 -6.03 -12.13
N CYS A 244 -1.67 -5.70 -11.04
CA CYS A 244 -2.29 -5.50 -9.73
C CYS A 244 -2.57 -4.02 -9.45
N LEU A 245 -3.50 -3.77 -8.52
CA LEU A 245 -3.62 -2.52 -7.78
C LEU A 245 -2.95 -2.68 -6.43
N VAL A 246 -2.62 -1.58 -5.78
CA VAL A 246 -2.26 -1.55 -4.35
C VAL A 246 -3.23 -0.64 -3.60
N GLU A 247 -3.79 -1.16 -2.51
CA GLU A 247 -4.45 -0.38 -1.48
C GLU A 247 -3.39 0.07 -0.47
N ILE A 248 -3.49 1.35 -0.05
CA ILE A 248 -2.50 2.05 0.76
C ILE A 248 -3.22 2.56 2.00
N GLY A 249 -3.08 1.85 3.11
CA GLY A 249 -3.63 2.24 4.42
C GLY A 249 -2.53 2.74 5.36
N TYR A 250 -2.76 3.87 6.01
CA TYR A 250 -1.88 4.43 7.05
C TYR A 250 -2.70 5.23 8.07
N PRO A 251 -2.24 5.35 9.33
CA PRO A 251 -2.92 6.16 10.33
C PRO A 251 -2.76 7.65 10.01
N LYS A 252 -3.79 8.42 10.33
CA LYS A 252 -3.79 9.88 10.13
C LYS A 252 -3.35 10.58 11.42
N PHE A 253 -2.08 10.45 11.79
CA PHE A 253 -1.50 11.15 12.92
C PHE A 253 -1.29 12.63 12.59
N GLY A 254 -1.86 13.54 13.37
CA GLY A 254 -1.71 14.98 13.15
C GLY A 254 -0.25 15.43 13.22
N GLY A 255 0.27 15.99 12.13
CA GLY A 255 1.65 16.42 12.01
C GLY A 255 2.70 15.31 12.05
N GLY A 256 2.30 14.04 11.82
CA GLY A 256 3.23 12.91 11.84
C GLY A 256 4.20 12.93 10.65
N LEU A 257 5.44 12.52 10.91
CA LEU A 257 6.53 12.50 9.94
C LEU A 257 6.75 11.12 9.32
N GLY A 258 5.91 10.15 9.69
CA GLY A 258 5.82 8.80 9.17
C GLY A 258 4.50 8.15 9.55
N GLY A 259 4.23 6.98 9.01
CA GLY A 259 3.05 6.21 9.37
C GLY A 259 3.22 4.73 9.11
N TYR A 260 2.91 3.91 10.12
CA TYR A 260 2.84 2.45 9.97
C TYR A 260 1.84 2.13 8.87
N ALA A 261 2.29 1.62 7.76
CA ALA A 261 1.43 1.40 6.62
C ALA A 261 1.00 -0.06 6.49
N ARG A 262 -0.19 -0.26 5.96
CA ARG A 262 -0.62 -1.56 5.48
C ARG A 262 -0.88 -1.46 3.99
N TYR A 263 -0.06 -2.16 3.23
CA TYR A 263 -0.21 -2.27 1.79
C TYR A 263 -0.85 -3.60 1.44
N ILE A 264 -1.89 -3.58 0.61
CA ILE A 264 -2.55 -4.80 0.12
C ILE A 264 -2.53 -4.77 -1.40
N ALA A 265 -1.82 -5.73 -2.01
CA ALA A 265 -1.92 -5.92 -3.45
C ALA A 265 -3.23 -6.61 -3.81
N ILE A 266 -3.97 -6.05 -4.76
CA ILE A 266 -5.21 -6.60 -5.33
C ILE A 266 -4.88 -7.03 -6.75
N CYS A 267 -4.77 -8.33 -6.96
CA CYS A 267 -4.22 -8.94 -8.18
C CYS A 267 -5.28 -9.69 -8.98
N PRO A 268 -5.05 -9.91 -10.28
CA PRO A 268 -5.98 -10.67 -11.12
C PRO A 268 -6.35 -12.04 -10.53
N PRO A 269 -7.54 -12.59 -10.87
CA PRO A 269 -8.03 -13.86 -10.31
C PRO A 269 -7.13 -15.08 -10.57
N ASP A 270 -6.34 -15.03 -11.64
CA ASP A 270 -5.37 -16.04 -12.07
C ASP A 270 -3.97 -15.87 -11.44
N ALA A 271 -3.73 -14.83 -10.64
CA ALA A 271 -2.49 -14.67 -9.92
C ALA A 271 -2.19 -15.93 -9.08
N LYS A 272 -0.92 -16.35 -9.07
CA LYS A 272 -0.47 -17.59 -8.41
C LYS A 272 -0.76 -17.58 -6.91
N ASN A 273 -0.55 -16.44 -6.25
CA ASN A 273 -0.65 -16.28 -4.80
C ASN A 273 -1.83 -15.38 -4.41
N GLY A 274 -2.10 -15.30 -3.12
CA GLY A 274 -3.14 -14.46 -2.53
C GLY A 274 -4.39 -15.24 -2.13
N VAL A 275 -5.23 -14.57 -1.35
CA VAL A 275 -6.53 -15.06 -0.87
C VAL A 275 -7.66 -14.39 -1.64
N LYS A 276 -8.80 -15.09 -1.78
CA LYS A 276 -10.03 -14.54 -2.38
C LYS A 276 -11.01 -14.16 -1.27
N ILE A 277 -11.86 -13.19 -1.54
CA ILE A 277 -13.03 -12.92 -0.71
C ILE A 277 -13.87 -14.19 -0.60
N SER A 278 -14.30 -14.51 0.61
CA SER A 278 -15.08 -15.73 0.89
C SER A 278 -16.17 -15.48 1.93
N SER A 279 -17.14 -16.39 2.00
CA SER A 279 -18.16 -16.38 3.04
C SER A 279 -17.62 -16.59 4.46
N LYS A 280 -16.34 -16.99 4.58
CA LYS A 280 -15.64 -17.15 5.86
C LYS A 280 -15.03 -15.84 6.38
N ASP A 281 -15.15 -14.76 5.63
CA ASP A 281 -14.64 -13.44 6.04
C ASP A 281 -15.50 -12.81 7.15
N ALA A 282 -16.77 -13.25 7.27
CA ALA A 282 -17.66 -12.86 8.36
C ALA A 282 -18.78 -13.92 8.57
N PRO A 283 -19.06 -14.36 9.81
CA PRO A 283 -18.26 -14.12 11.01
C PRO A 283 -16.92 -14.86 10.96
N LEU A 284 -15.91 -14.28 11.57
CA LEU A 284 -14.59 -14.91 11.64
C LEU A 284 -14.67 -16.21 12.49
N ALA A 285 -13.96 -17.25 12.04
CA ALA A 285 -13.86 -18.48 12.80
C ALA A 285 -13.19 -18.26 14.16
N LYS A 286 -13.70 -18.97 15.19
CA LYS A 286 -13.06 -19.01 16.50
C LYS A 286 -11.62 -19.50 16.36
N LYS A 287 -10.74 -18.87 17.10
CA LYS A 287 -9.35 -19.29 17.30
C LYS A 287 -9.21 -20.03 18.63
N SER A 288 -8.00 -20.47 18.97
CA SER A 288 -7.69 -21.00 20.30
C SER A 288 -8.17 -20.02 21.39
N PRO A 289 -8.75 -20.51 22.51
CA PRO A 289 -9.16 -19.66 23.63
C PRO A 289 -7.98 -19.08 24.41
N ASP A 290 -6.74 -19.55 24.16
CA ASP A 290 -5.57 -19.28 25.00
C ASP A 290 -4.87 -17.95 24.68
N LEU A 291 -5.59 -16.97 24.11
CA LEU A 291 -5.01 -15.64 23.89
C LEU A 291 -4.64 -14.99 25.22
N HIS A 292 -3.33 -14.88 25.48
CA HIS A 292 -2.80 -14.34 26.74
C HIS A 292 -1.58 -13.46 26.48
N PHE A 293 -1.20 -12.63 27.44
CA PHE A 293 0.01 -11.82 27.36
C PHE A 293 1.22 -12.65 27.81
N ASP A 294 2.14 -12.91 26.89
CA ASP A 294 3.43 -13.54 27.15
C ASP A 294 4.45 -12.47 27.53
N THR A 295 4.85 -12.45 28.81
CA THR A 295 5.79 -11.46 29.35
C THR A 295 7.19 -11.59 28.75
N LYS A 296 7.62 -12.79 28.32
CA LYS A 296 8.92 -12.99 27.68
C LYS A 296 8.96 -12.44 26.26
N LYS A 297 7.87 -12.60 25.53
CA LYS A 297 7.74 -12.05 24.15
C LYS A 297 7.27 -10.60 24.13
N GLY A 298 6.80 -10.07 25.27
CA GLY A 298 6.26 -8.73 25.37
C GLY A 298 5.01 -8.50 24.53
N MET A 299 4.22 -9.53 24.24
CA MET A 299 3.03 -9.41 23.39
C MET A 299 2.00 -10.50 23.69
N ARG A 300 0.75 -10.32 23.22
CA ARG A 300 -0.24 -11.39 23.27
C ARG A 300 0.05 -12.47 22.27
N VAL A 301 -0.06 -13.72 22.73
CA VAL A 301 0.12 -14.95 21.93
C VAL A 301 -1.03 -15.91 22.19
N ARG A 302 -1.14 -16.91 21.33
CA ARG A 302 -2.05 -18.07 21.47
C ARG A 302 -1.25 -19.34 21.67
#